data_fe06f5be3664549c527c3a750221966a
#
_entry.id   fe06f5be3664549c527c3a750221966a
#
_cell.length_a   1.000
_cell.length_b   1.000
_cell.length_c   1.000
_cell.angle_alpha   90.00
_cell.angle_beta   90.00
_cell.angle_gamma   90.00
#
_symmetry.space_group_name_H-M   'P 1'
#
loop_
_entity.id
_entity.type
_entity.pdbx_description
1 polymer ?
#
loop_
_entity_poly.entity_id
_entity_poly.type
_entity_poly.pdbx_seq_one_letter_code
_entity_poly.pdbx_strand_id
1 'polypeptide(L)'
;MISFTKGEGFGRPLLEFTTTGKPIIAPNWSGQVDFLNPEYCTLLPGQVANVHPSAVNQWIIAESKWFTVNYTFAAHALHNIYKGYNDALERAACQREHTLSKFTMDHMQTKLEDFIDNTDKYLIASGKPIEKTLKLPSRRKVKK
;
A
#
# COMPACT_ATOMS: atom_id res chain seq x y z
N MET A 1 3.43 -14.64 2.40
CA MET A 1 4.39 -13.78 1.68
C MET A 1 5.22 -13.00 2.67
N ILE A 2 6.52 -12.85 2.41
CA ILE A 2 7.39 -11.94 3.18
C ILE A 2 8.02 -10.92 2.22
N SER A 3 8.05 -9.66 2.63
CA SER A 3 8.68 -8.57 1.88
C SER A 3 9.58 -7.76 2.81
N PHE A 4 10.72 -7.32 2.31
CA PHE A 4 11.63 -6.39 2.97
C PHE A 4 11.89 -5.17 2.08
N THR A 5 10.87 -4.73 1.35
CA THR A 5 10.96 -3.55 0.50
C THR A 5 11.41 -2.33 1.28
N LYS A 6 12.19 -1.48 0.65
CA LYS A 6 12.74 -0.26 1.26
C LYS A 6 11.79 0.93 1.17
N GLY A 7 10.83 0.84 0.27
CA GLY A 7 9.79 1.81 0.01
C GLY A 7 8.98 1.41 -1.22
N GLU A 8 7.70 1.62 -1.15
CA GLU A 8 6.75 1.34 -2.22
C GLU A 8 5.87 2.56 -2.43
N GLY A 9 5.58 2.90 -3.68
CA GLY A 9 4.59 3.93 -3.95
C GLY A 9 3.21 3.53 -3.43
N PHE A 10 2.83 2.27 -3.65
CA PHE A 10 1.60 1.68 -3.15
C PHE A 10 1.79 0.24 -2.64
N GLY A 11 2.61 -0.56 -3.32
CA GLY A 11 2.84 -1.96 -2.95
C GLY A 11 1.84 -2.92 -3.57
N ARG A 12 1.50 -2.72 -4.85
CA ARG A 12 0.51 -3.53 -5.58
C ARG A 12 0.71 -5.05 -5.48
N PRO A 13 1.92 -5.62 -5.56
CA PRO A 13 2.11 -7.06 -5.38
C PRO A 13 1.65 -7.57 -4.00
N LEU A 14 1.85 -6.75 -2.95
CA LEU A 14 1.35 -7.07 -1.61
C LEU A 14 -0.17 -7.01 -1.55
N LEU A 15 -0.79 -5.97 -2.15
CA LEU A 15 -2.25 -5.86 -2.23
C LEU A 15 -2.85 -7.08 -2.94
N GLU A 16 -2.33 -7.43 -4.10
CA GLU A 16 -2.79 -8.59 -4.87
C GLU A 16 -2.64 -9.89 -4.07
N PHE A 17 -1.54 -10.05 -3.33
CA PHE A 17 -1.34 -11.23 -2.50
C PHE A 17 -2.34 -11.32 -1.33
N THR A 18 -2.85 -10.21 -0.79
CA THR A 18 -3.88 -10.24 0.27
C THR A 18 -5.12 -11.01 -0.16
N THR A 19 -5.47 -10.98 -1.46
CA THR A 19 -6.65 -11.67 -2.00
C THR A 19 -6.57 -13.18 -1.91
N THR A 20 -5.37 -13.74 -1.69
CA THR A 20 -5.16 -15.17 -1.48
C THR A 20 -5.58 -15.66 -0.09
N GLY A 21 -5.80 -14.74 0.88
CA GLY A 21 -6.06 -15.10 2.28
C GLY A 21 -4.88 -15.79 2.94
N LYS A 22 -3.65 -15.52 2.51
CA LYS A 22 -2.42 -16.10 3.10
C LYS A 22 -1.69 -15.05 3.93
N PRO A 23 -0.97 -15.45 5.02
CA PRO A 23 -0.25 -14.54 5.88
C PRO A 23 0.77 -13.68 5.16
N ILE A 24 0.86 -12.42 5.58
CA ILE A 24 1.80 -11.42 5.07
C ILE A 24 2.67 -10.90 6.21
N ILE A 25 3.97 -10.80 5.93
CA ILE A 25 4.95 -10.08 6.72
C ILE A 25 5.52 -8.98 5.82
N ALA A 26 5.40 -7.71 6.21
CA ALA A 26 5.86 -6.58 5.40
C ALA A 26 6.33 -5.42 6.29
N PRO A 27 7.15 -4.47 5.78
CA PRO A 27 7.56 -3.30 6.56
C PRO A 27 6.35 -2.43 6.95
N ASN A 28 6.37 -1.91 8.18
CA ASN A 28 5.42 -0.88 8.61
C ASN A 28 5.85 0.49 8.09
N TRP A 29 5.88 0.64 6.76
CA TRP A 29 6.40 1.83 6.11
C TRP A 29 5.88 1.95 4.68
N SER A 30 5.62 3.21 4.25
CA SER A 30 5.32 3.55 2.85
C SER A 30 3.94 3.04 2.38
N GLY A 31 3.69 2.95 1.08
CA GLY A 31 2.34 2.79 0.51
C GLY A 31 1.56 1.54 0.95
N GLN A 32 2.22 0.46 1.34
CA GLN A 32 1.50 -0.75 1.78
C GLN A 32 0.74 -0.59 3.10
N VAL A 33 1.07 0.41 3.93
CA VAL A 33 0.36 0.65 5.19
C VAL A 33 -1.06 1.18 4.98
N ASP A 34 -1.39 1.64 3.78
CA ASP A 34 -2.73 2.12 3.44
C ASP A 34 -3.76 0.98 3.37
N PHE A 35 -3.31 -0.24 3.08
CA PHE A 35 -4.19 -1.40 2.91
C PHE A 35 -3.87 -2.59 3.82
N LEU A 36 -2.65 -2.69 4.36
CA LEU A 36 -2.29 -3.75 5.33
C LEU A 36 -2.72 -3.34 6.74
N ASN A 37 -3.72 -4.02 7.29
CA ASN A 37 -4.17 -3.77 8.64
C ASN A 37 -3.23 -4.48 9.64
N PRO A 38 -2.68 -3.75 10.65
CA PRO A 38 -1.77 -4.34 11.64
C PRO A 38 -2.42 -5.42 12.53
N GLU A 39 -3.74 -5.46 12.63
CA GLU A 39 -4.46 -6.52 13.33
C GLU A 39 -4.47 -7.84 12.54
N TYR A 40 -4.39 -7.77 11.21
CA TYR A 40 -4.52 -8.92 10.31
C TYR A 40 -3.20 -9.34 9.69
N CYS A 41 -2.25 -8.41 9.55
CA CYS A 41 -0.93 -8.64 8.98
C CYS A 41 0.17 -8.44 10.01
N THR A 42 1.34 -9.04 9.77
CA THR A 42 2.53 -8.79 10.60
C THR A 42 3.35 -7.67 9.98
N LEU A 43 3.23 -6.48 10.55
CA LEU A 43 3.99 -5.30 10.13
C LEU A 43 5.30 -5.20 10.90
N LEU A 44 6.41 -5.16 10.15
CA LEU A 44 7.77 -5.14 10.70
C LEU A 44 8.17 -3.72 11.11
N PRO A 45 8.59 -3.52 12.36
CA PRO A 45 9.19 -2.26 12.78
C PRO A 45 10.56 -2.08 12.10
N GLY A 46 10.99 -0.83 12.01
CA GLY A 46 12.29 -0.47 11.44
C GLY A 46 12.56 1.01 11.56
N GLN A 47 13.55 1.48 10.84
CA GLN A 47 13.93 2.89 10.82
C GLN A 47 14.43 3.35 9.46
N VAL A 48 14.27 4.64 9.18
CA VAL A 48 14.90 5.27 8.02
C VAL A 48 16.37 5.51 8.33
N ALA A 49 17.25 4.89 7.56
CA ALA A 49 18.70 4.97 7.72
C ALA A 49 19.38 5.27 6.38
N ASN A 50 20.61 5.75 6.44
CA ASN A 50 21.42 5.97 5.24
C ASN A 50 21.60 4.65 4.48
N VAL A 51 21.67 4.76 3.18
CA VAL A 51 21.97 3.64 2.30
C VAL A 51 23.34 3.05 2.63
N HIS A 52 23.45 1.73 2.67
CA HIS A 52 24.74 1.08 2.90
C HIS A 52 25.71 1.40 1.75
N PRO A 53 26.99 1.68 2.02
CA PRO A 53 27.95 2.07 0.98
C PRO A 53 28.02 1.10 -0.21
N SER A 54 27.83 -0.19 0.01
CA SER A 54 27.82 -1.21 -1.06
C SER A 54 26.65 -1.12 -2.03
N ALA A 55 25.60 -0.37 -1.69
CA ALA A 55 24.44 -0.17 -2.56
C ALA A 55 24.51 1.16 -3.35
N VAL A 56 25.50 2.00 -3.07
CA VAL A 56 25.70 3.27 -3.76
C VAL A 56 26.13 3.00 -5.20
N ASN A 57 25.45 3.65 -6.15
CA ASN A 57 25.72 3.55 -7.58
C ASN A 57 25.23 4.83 -8.29
N GLN A 58 25.18 4.81 -9.63
CA GLN A 58 24.72 5.97 -10.41
C GLN A 58 23.26 6.41 -10.15
N TRP A 59 22.43 5.55 -9.54
CA TRP A 59 21.02 5.80 -9.25
C TRP A 59 20.74 6.02 -7.76
N ILE A 60 21.56 5.43 -6.89
CA ILE A 60 21.44 5.50 -5.44
C ILE A 60 22.66 6.24 -4.89
N ILE A 61 22.48 7.51 -4.54
CA ILE A 61 23.56 8.35 -4.01
C ILE A 61 23.79 8.09 -2.52
N ALA A 62 24.98 8.42 -2.02
CA ALA A 62 25.39 8.12 -0.63
C ALA A 62 24.53 8.81 0.42
N GLU A 63 23.94 9.96 0.11
CA GLU A 63 23.04 10.72 0.99
C GLU A 63 21.63 10.18 1.03
N SER A 64 21.28 9.23 0.16
CA SER A 64 19.96 8.61 0.11
C SER A 64 19.67 7.85 1.38
N LYS A 65 18.40 7.83 1.75
CA LYS A 65 17.91 7.07 2.90
C LYS A 65 16.80 6.13 2.48
N TRP A 66 16.73 4.99 3.14
CA TRP A 66 15.65 4.03 2.97
C TRP A 66 15.22 3.42 4.30
N PHE A 67 14.04 2.84 4.32
CA PHE A 67 13.58 2.11 5.49
C PHE A 67 14.28 0.75 5.60
N THR A 68 14.79 0.45 6.79
CA THR A 68 15.41 -0.83 7.09
C THR A 68 14.65 -1.49 8.24
N VAL A 69 14.12 -2.67 8.00
CA VAL A 69 13.37 -3.44 8.99
C VAL A 69 14.28 -3.98 10.08
N ASN A 70 13.71 -4.23 11.26
CA ASN A 70 14.36 -5.00 12.30
C ASN A 70 14.36 -6.49 11.92
N TYR A 71 15.49 -7.01 11.46
CA TYR A 71 15.62 -8.39 10.99
C TYR A 71 15.44 -9.42 12.10
N THR A 72 15.82 -9.09 13.34
CA THR A 72 15.58 -9.97 14.50
C THR A 72 14.08 -10.13 14.73
N PHE A 73 13.34 -9.03 14.69
CA PHE A 73 11.88 -9.07 14.79
C PHE A 73 11.28 -9.86 13.62
N ALA A 74 11.79 -9.69 12.41
CA ALA A 74 11.31 -10.41 11.23
C ALA A 74 11.51 -11.93 11.36
N ALA A 75 12.65 -12.37 11.90
CA ALA A 75 12.93 -13.78 12.16
C ALA A 75 11.94 -14.36 13.19
N HIS A 76 11.68 -13.63 14.30
CA HIS A 76 10.68 -14.05 15.28
C HIS A 76 9.27 -14.08 14.70
N ALA A 77 8.90 -13.09 13.90
CA ALA A 77 7.60 -13.04 13.24
C ALA A 77 7.38 -14.25 12.31
N LEU A 78 8.39 -14.61 11.53
CA LEU A 78 8.33 -15.79 10.65
C LEU A 78 8.18 -17.09 11.46
N HIS A 79 8.98 -17.23 12.54
CA HIS A 79 8.88 -18.38 13.43
C HIS A 79 7.50 -18.49 14.08
N ASN A 80 6.94 -17.38 14.56
CA ASN A 80 5.62 -17.36 15.19
C ASN A 80 4.51 -17.75 14.20
N ILE A 81 4.56 -17.23 12.97
CA ILE A 81 3.61 -17.64 11.92
C ILE A 81 3.76 -19.13 11.59
N TYR A 82 4.99 -19.65 11.53
CA TYR A 82 5.21 -21.08 11.31
C TYR A 82 4.61 -21.96 12.42
N LYS A 83 4.75 -21.56 13.68
CA LYS A 83 4.21 -22.29 14.83
C LYS A 83 2.69 -22.18 14.95
N GLY A 84 2.11 -21.00 14.70
CA GLY A 84 0.68 -20.70 14.80
C GLY A 84 0.07 -20.44 13.42
N TYR A 85 0.32 -21.31 12.44
CA TYR A 85 -0.07 -21.05 11.06
C TYR A 85 -1.59 -20.93 10.86
N ASN A 86 -2.38 -21.71 11.59
CA ASN A 86 -3.85 -21.66 11.49
C ASN A 86 -4.40 -20.32 11.97
N ASP A 87 -3.92 -19.81 13.10
CA ASP A 87 -4.32 -18.50 13.62
C ASP A 87 -3.89 -17.36 12.66
N ALA A 88 -2.72 -17.53 12.03
CA ALA A 88 -2.25 -16.60 11.01
C ALA A 88 -3.12 -16.63 9.74
N LEU A 89 -3.66 -17.79 9.35
CA LEU A 89 -4.62 -17.94 8.25
C LEU A 89 -5.96 -17.26 8.56
N GLU A 90 -6.48 -17.41 9.76
CA GLU A 90 -7.72 -16.74 10.16
C GLU A 90 -7.59 -15.22 10.08
N ARG A 91 -6.50 -14.66 10.59
CA ARG A 91 -6.21 -13.23 10.45
C ARG A 91 -6.04 -12.81 8.99
N ALA A 92 -5.36 -13.62 8.18
CA ALA A 92 -5.18 -13.34 6.77
C ALA A 92 -6.51 -13.38 5.98
N ALA A 93 -7.47 -14.19 6.39
CA ALA A 93 -8.82 -14.17 5.83
C ALA A 93 -9.52 -12.83 6.12
N CYS A 94 -9.37 -12.28 7.34
CA CYS A 94 -9.88 -10.94 7.67
C CYS A 94 -9.20 -9.84 6.81
N GLN A 95 -7.88 -9.96 6.57
CA GLN A 95 -7.17 -9.04 5.66
C GLN A 95 -7.72 -9.14 4.23
N ARG A 96 -8.01 -10.33 3.75
CA ARG A 96 -8.62 -10.53 2.43
C ARG A 96 -9.95 -9.79 2.31
N GLU A 97 -10.86 -9.98 3.28
CA GLU A 97 -12.15 -9.30 3.29
C GLU A 97 -12.00 -7.77 3.38
N HIS A 98 -11.07 -7.28 4.21
CA HIS A 98 -10.73 -5.87 4.27
C HIS A 98 -10.28 -5.32 2.90
N THR A 99 -9.42 -6.06 2.21
CA THR A 99 -8.94 -5.67 0.87
C THR A 99 -10.09 -5.66 -0.14
N LEU A 100 -10.88 -6.72 -0.21
CA LEU A 100 -11.98 -6.84 -1.16
C LEU A 100 -13.10 -5.83 -0.91
N SER A 101 -13.26 -5.36 0.33
CA SER A 101 -14.26 -4.34 0.66
C SER A 101 -13.86 -2.92 0.27
N LYS A 102 -12.57 -2.63 -0.03
CA LYS A 102 -12.09 -1.25 -0.21
C LYS A 102 -11.20 -1.03 -1.43
N PHE A 103 -10.54 -2.06 -1.93
CA PHE A 103 -9.47 -1.94 -2.92
C PHE A 103 -9.75 -2.74 -4.20
N THR A 104 -11.02 -2.77 -4.63
CA THR A 104 -11.44 -3.36 -5.90
C THR A 104 -11.46 -2.30 -7.01
N MET A 105 -11.52 -2.77 -8.26
CA MET A 105 -11.69 -1.88 -9.41
C MET A 105 -12.99 -1.08 -9.34
N ASP A 106 -14.09 -1.71 -8.86
CA ASP A 106 -15.38 -1.03 -8.70
C ASP A 106 -15.29 0.11 -7.67
N HIS A 107 -14.61 -0.12 -6.54
CA HIS A 107 -14.36 0.93 -5.58
C HIS A 107 -13.49 2.05 -6.13
N MET A 108 -12.47 1.72 -6.92
CA MET A 108 -11.62 2.71 -7.57
C MET A 108 -12.42 3.53 -8.57
N GLN A 109 -13.25 2.88 -9.37
CA GLN A 109 -14.14 3.55 -10.32
C GLN A 109 -15.10 4.50 -9.61
N THR A 110 -15.77 4.04 -8.54
CA THR A 110 -16.69 4.87 -7.76
C THR A 110 -15.99 6.11 -7.18
N LYS A 111 -14.78 5.93 -6.61
CA LYS A 111 -14.00 7.06 -6.10
C LYS A 111 -13.58 8.04 -7.19
N LEU A 112 -13.22 7.53 -8.37
CA LEU A 112 -12.86 8.38 -9.49
C LEU A 112 -14.08 9.16 -10.01
N GLU A 113 -15.23 8.52 -10.10
CA GLU A 113 -16.49 9.16 -10.49
C GLU A 113 -16.87 10.26 -9.48
N ASP A 114 -16.83 9.96 -8.17
CA ASP A 114 -17.08 10.97 -7.13
C ASP A 114 -16.09 12.14 -7.22
N PHE A 115 -14.81 11.86 -7.46
CA PHE A 115 -13.81 12.91 -7.63
C PHE A 115 -14.09 13.79 -8.85
N ILE A 116 -14.47 13.19 -9.98
CA ILE A 116 -14.81 13.95 -11.22
C ILE A 116 -16.07 14.79 -11.02
N ASP A 117 -17.10 14.22 -10.41
CA ASP A 117 -18.41 14.87 -10.23
C ASP A 117 -18.34 15.99 -9.15
N ASN A 118 -17.43 15.86 -8.17
CA ASN A 118 -17.23 16.80 -7.07
C ASN A 118 -15.87 17.52 -7.12
N THR A 119 -15.29 17.71 -8.29
CA THR A 119 -13.96 18.33 -8.47
C THR A 119 -13.85 19.68 -7.76
N ASP A 120 -14.88 20.53 -7.81
CA ASP A 120 -14.89 21.84 -7.17
C ASP A 120 -14.69 21.73 -5.65
N LYS A 121 -15.31 20.76 -4.98
CA LYS A 121 -15.14 20.49 -3.55
C LYS A 121 -13.69 20.17 -3.18
N TYR A 122 -13.03 19.34 -3.97
CA TYR A 122 -11.65 18.94 -3.73
C TYR A 122 -10.64 20.06 -4.03
N LEU A 123 -10.91 20.90 -5.05
CA LEU A 123 -10.06 22.03 -5.40
C LEU A 123 -10.16 23.17 -4.37
N ILE A 124 -11.36 23.45 -3.84
CA ILE A 124 -11.56 24.46 -2.78
C ILE A 124 -10.80 24.05 -1.51
N ALA A 125 -10.80 22.75 -1.14
CA ALA A 125 -10.08 22.25 0.02
C ALA A 125 -8.54 22.41 -0.11
N SER A 126 -8.01 22.49 -1.33
CA SER A 126 -6.59 22.71 -1.60
C SER A 126 -6.14 24.18 -1.51
N GLY A 127 -7.06 25.12 -1.31
CA GLY A 127 -6.78 26.57 -1.24
C GLY A 127 -6.29 27.20 -2.55
N LYS A 128 -6.41 26.50 -3.68
CA LYS A 128 -6.05 27.01 -5.01
C LYS A 128 -7.28 27.63 -5.70
N PRO A 129 -7.16 28.83 -6.30
CA PRO A 129 -8.26 29.38 -7.09
C PRO A 129 -8.50 28.48 -8.32
N ILE A 130 -9.75 28.16 -8.60
CA ILE A 130 -10.16 27.39 -9.76
C ILE A 130 -10.14 28.31 -10.98
N GLU A 131 -9.15 28.21 -11.83
CA GLU A 131 -9.28 28.72 -13.20
C GLU A 131 -10.23 27.79 -13.98
N LYS A 132 -11.43 28.26 -14.28
CA LYS A 132 -12.47 27.53 -15.02
C LYS A 132 -12.11 27.32 -16.50
N THR A 133 -11.00 26.67 -16.81
CA THR A 133 -10.53 26.52 -18.18
C THR A 133 -10.51 25.09 -18.69
N LEU A 134 -10.80 24.08 -17.88
CA LEU A 134 -10.88 22.69 -18.34
C LEU A 134 -12.33 22.30 -18.71
N LYS A 135 -12.67 22.45 -20.00
CA LYS A 135 -13.85 21.76 -20.56
C LYS A 135 -13.47 20.28 -20.74
N LEU A 136 -13.89 19.43 -19.82
CA LEU A 136 -13.77 17.97 -20.02
C LEU A 136 -14.53 17.55 -21.28
N PRO A 137 -13.98 16.68 -22.12
CA PRO A 137 -14.69 16.14 -23.27
C PRO A 137 -15.93 15.37 -22.80
N SER A 138 -17.07 15.62 -23.47
CA SER A 138 -18.33 14.93 -23.16
C SER A 138 -18.15 13.41 -23.28
N ARG A 139 -18.63 12.65 -22.28
CA ARG A 139 -18.61 11.17 -22.30
C ARG A 139 -19.23 10.65 -23.62
N ARG A 140 -18.46 9.92 -24.43
CA ARG A 140 -19.05 9.09 -25.48
C ARG A 140 -19.84 7.96 -24.81
N LYS A 141 -21.18 7.96 -24.99
CA LYS A 141 -22.00 6.83 -24.56
C LYS A 141 -21.54 5.58 -25.35
N VAL A 142 -20.92 4.64 -24.64
CA VAL A 142 -20.68 3.31 -25.21
C VAL A 142 -22.05 2.64 -25.34
N LYS A 143 -22.50 2.46 -26.56
CA LYS A 143 -23.69 1.64 -26.85
C LYS A 143 -23.38 0.20 -26.42
N LYS A 144 -24.24 -0.37 -25.56
CA LYS A 144 -24.22 -1.79 -25.22
C LYS A 144 -24.58 -2.62 -26.46
#